data_af0cef5ee459e44e33fc96afca538722
#
_entry.id   af0cef5ee459e44e33fc96afca538722
#
_cell.length_a   1.000
_cell.length_b   1.000
_cell.length_c   1.000
_cell.angle_alpha   90.00
_cell.angle_beta   90.00
_cell.angle_gamma   90.00
#
_symmetry.space_group_name_H-M   'P 1'
#
loop_
_entity.id
_entity.type
_entity.pdbx_description
1 polymer ?
#
loop_
_entity_poly.entity_id
_entity_poly.type
_entity_poly.pdbx_seq_one_letter_code
_entity_poly.pdbx_strand_id
1 'polypeptide(L)'
;ILRKFAEERVDWTLNLFKEQFLGMSKQGKVYDFFLTQIENLKATNHHGNAKAYERTLHVMGKYDDKIEERLFPEIDIKYVNAFNVALEKDGCCGNTRKYYMKTLRAVLNKAIKEKEASVSTYPFGNGGFEISKLEEETRKRYLLAEDLDLIKNSPQENFTMEYTRRLFLFSYYCFGISYVDMATLTTHHIE
;
A
#
# COMPACT_ATOMS: atom_id res chain seq x y z
N ILE A 1 2.61 34.19 1.35
CA ILE A 1 1.22 34.33 1.83
C ILE A 1 0.72 35.75 1.57
N LEU A 2 1.33 36.79 2.13
CA LEU A 2 0.88 38.19 1.92
C LEU A 2 0.85 38.59 0.44
N ARG A 3 1.85 38.13 -0.37
CA ARG A 3 1.90 38.40 -1.80
C ARG A 3 0.73 37.73 -2.54
N LYS A 4 0.37 36.50 -2.14
CA LYS A 4 -0.78 35.76 -2.68
C LYS A 4 -2.11 36.46 -2.37
N PHE A 5 -2.30 36.95 -1.17
CA PHE A 5 -3.50 37.73 -0.82
C PHE A 5 -3.62 39.03 -1.62
N ALA A 6 -2.49 39.70 -1.87
CA ALA A 6 -2.46 40.92 -2.68
C ALA A 6 -2.81 40.65 -4.16
N GLU A 7 -2.33 39.52 -4.72
CA GLU A 7 -2.61 39.09 -6.10
C GLU A 7 -4.06 38.64 -6.27
N GLU A 8 -4.63 37.95 -5.29
CA GLU A 8 -6.01 37.43 -5.32
C GLU A 8 -7.05 38.47 -4.87
N ARG A 9 -6.64 39.70 -4.49
CA ARG A 9 -7.50 40.78 -3.96
C ARG A 9 -8.40 40.33 -2.80
N VAL A 10 -7.91 39.43 -1.96
CA VAL A 10 -8.63 38.92 -0.79
C VAL A 10 -8.35 39.83 0.41
N ASP A 11 -9.40 40.35 1.04
CA ASP A 11 -9.29 41.03 2.32
C ASP A 11 -8.83 40.02 3.39
N TRP A 12 -7.57 40.09 3.76
CA TRP A 12 -7.00 39.20 4.75
C TRP A 12 -7.22 39.71 6.18
N THR A 13 -7.63 38.79 7.03
CA THR A 13 -7.66 39.03 8.48
C THR A 13 -6.48 38.33 9.15
N LEU A 14 -6.11 38.78 10.35
CA LEU A 14 -5.05 38.12 11.13
C LEU A 14 -5.36 36.63 11.37
N ASN A 15 -6.65 36.28 11.51
CA ASN A 15 -7.08 34.89 11.66
C ASN A 15 -6.85 34.09 10.38
N LEU A 16 -7.23 34.62 9.23
CA LEU A 16 -7.00 33.95 7.93
C LEU A 16 -5.51 33.77 7.64
N PHE A 17 -4.69 34.80 7.98
CA PHE A 17 -3.24 34.69 7.87
C PHE A 17 -2.68 33.61 8.81
N LYS A 18 -3.12 33.58 10.07
CA LYS A 18 -2.73 32.55 11.04
C LYS A 18 -3.13 31.15 10.58
N GLU A 19 -4.35 30.96 10.08
CA GLU A 19 -4.81 29.67 9.56
C GLU A 19 -3.96 29.19 8.38
N GLN A 20 -3.67 30.06 7.43
CA GLN A 20 -2.79 29.70 6.31
C GLN A 20 -1.34 29.50 6.74
N PHE A 21 -0.84 30.30 7.68
CA PHE A 21 0.51 30.16 8.21
C PHE A 21 0.66 28.89 9.06
N LEU A 22 -0.29 28.62 9.94
CA LEU A 22 -0.34 27.41 10.75
C LEU A 22 -0.64 26.16 9.90
N GLY A 23 -1.44 26.28 8.86
CA GLY A 23 -1.66 25.22 7.88
C GLY A 23 -0.39 24.87 7.10
N MET A 24 0.50 25.83 6.84
CA MET A 24 1.83 25.56 6.30
C MET A 24 2.80 24.99 7.35
N SER A 25 2.59 25.27 8.64
CA SER A 25 3.42 24.74 9.74
C SER A 25 2.96 23.38 10.28
N LYS A 26 1.73 22.97 9.99
CA LYS A 26 1.17 21.67 10.35
C LYS A 26 1.39 20.57 9.30
N GLN A 27 2.45 20.68 8.53
CA GLN A 27 2.80 19.58 7.64
C GLN A 27 3.38 18.44 8.49
N GLY A 28 2.56 17.42 8.68
CA GLY A 28 2.91 16.25 9.46
C GLY A 28 4.12 15.52 8.87
N LYS A 29 4.83 14.80 9.70
CA LYS A 29 5.86 13.87 9.27
C LYS A 29 5.22 12.66 8.59
N VAL A 30 5.78 12.26 7.47
CA VAL A 30 5.31 11.10 6.70
C VAL A 30 5.37 9.82 7.55
N TYR A 31 6.45 9.65 8.28
CA TYR A 31 6.69 8.49 9.14
C TYR A 31 5.63 8.35 10.24
N ASP A 32 5.38 9.42 10.98
CA ASP A 32 4.40 9.41 12.08
C ASP A 32 2.98 9.15 11.55
N PHE A 33 2.66 9.69 10.38
CA PHE A 33 1.39 9.45 9.73
C PHE A 33 1.23 7.98 9.31
N PHE A 34 2.29 7.37 8.73
CA PHE A 34 2.28 5.94 8.41
C PHE A 34 2.01 5.10 9.65
N LEU A 35 2.70 5.37 10.78
CA LEU A 35 2.50 4.64 12.03
C LEU A 35 1.06 4.75 12.53
N THR A 36 0.50 5.95 12.55
CA THR A 36 -0.90 6.18 12.95
C THR A 36 -1.86 5.38 12.06
N GLN A 37 -1.63 5.36 10.75
CA GLN A 37 -2.49 4.59 9.84
C GLN A 37 -2.34 3.08 10.03
N ILE A 38 -1.14 2.58 10.34
CA ILE A 38 -0.89 1.17 10.66
C ILE A 38 -1.67 0.76 11.92
N GLU A 39 -1.61 1.58 12.97
CA GLU A 39 -2.34 1.33 14.23
C GLU A 39 -3.85 1.32 14.00
N ASN A 40 -4.39 2.29 13.26
CA ASN A 40 -5.81 2.35 12.90
C ASN A 40 -6.26 1.10 12.11
N LEU A 41 -5.45 0.63 11.17
CA LEU A 41 -5.74 -0.58 10.41
C LEU A 41 -5.72 -1.84 11.28
N LYS A 42 -4.79 -1.93 12.24
CA LYS A 42 -4.75 -3.04 13.22
C LYS A 42 -5.97 -3.02 14.13
N ALA A 43 -6.33 -1.85 14.65
CA ALA A 43 -7.50 -1.68 15.52
C ALA A 43 -8.83 -2.04 14.83
N THR A 44 -8.88 -1.91 13.50
CA THR A 44 -10.06 -2.26 12.68
C THR A 44 -9.96 -3.64 12.02
N ASN A 45 -9.05 -4.51 12.50
CA ASN A 45 -8.81 -5.88 11.99
C ASN A 45 -8.40 -5.97 10.50
N HIS A 46 -7.91 -4.87 9.89
CA HIS A 46 -7.39 -4.85 8.53
C HIS A 46 -5.90 -5.22 8.49
N HIS A 47 -5.53 -6.35 9.09
CA HIS A 47 -4.13 -6.77 9.28
C HIS A 47 -3.33 -6.91 7.98
N GLY A 48 -3.97 -7.32 6.87
CA GLY A 48 -3.32 -7.40 5.55
C GLY A 48 -2.84 -6.03 5.06
N ASN A 49 -3.69 -5.01 5.18
CA ASN A 49 -3.35 -3.63 4.79
C ASN A 49 -2.32 -3.02 5.76
N ALA A 50 -2.43 -3.31 7.07
CA ALA A 50 -1.43 -2.88 8.04
C ALA A 50 -0.03 -3.40 7.68
N LYS A 51 0.10 -4.69 7.37
CA LYS A 51 1.36 -5.30 6.90
C LYS A 51 1.88 -4.67 5.61
N ALA A 52 1.00 -4.29 4.69
CA ALA A 52 1.39 -3.60 3.45
C ALA A 52 2.02 -2.24 3.75
N TYR A 53 1.44 -1.49 4.67
CA TYR A 53 1.94 -0.19 5.09
C TYR A 53 3.27 -0.33 5.85
N GLU A 54 3.36 -1.24 6.82
CA GLU A 54 4.59 -1.53 7.55
C GLU A 54 5.74 -1.90 6.62
N ARG A 55 5.49 -2.80 5.66
CA ARG A 55 6.49 -3.23 4.69
C ARG A 55 6.96 -2.08 3.81
N THR A 56 6.03 -1.24 3.35
CA THR A 56 6.37 -0.09 2.51
C THR A 56 7.20 0.92 3.29
N LEU A 57 6.82 1.26 4.52
CA LEU A 57 7.58 2.16 5.38
C LEU A 57 8.98 1.62 5.68
N HIS A 58 9.09 0.33 6.01
CA HIS A 58 10.38 -0.33 6.24
C HIS A 58 11.29 -0.25 5.00
N VAL A 59 10.72 -0.50 3.81
CA VAL A 59 11.50 -0.41 2.56
C VAL A 59 11.90 1.02 2.25
N MET A 60 11.03 2.01 2.48
CA MET A 60 11.41 3.42 2.34
C MET A 60 12.59 3.77 3.25
N GLY A 61 12.61 3.30 4.50
CA GLY A 61 13.71 3.51 5.44
C GLY A 61 15.04 2.88 5.03
N LYS A 62 15.05 1.87 4.15
CA LYS A 62 16.29 1.33 3.59
C LYS A 62 16.98 2.28 2.60
N TYR A 63 16.21 3.13 1.93
CA TYR A 63 16.69 4.04 0.89
C TYR A 63 16.75 5.48 1.32
N ASP A 64 16.15 5.80 2.44
CA ASP A 64 16.09 7.14 2.98
C ASP A 64 16.29 7.12 4.50
N ASP A 65 17.53 7.30 4.93
CA ASP A 65 17.91 7.32 6.35
C ASP A 65 17.21 8.46 7.13
N LYS A 66 16.65 9.45 6.42
CA LYS A 66 15.93 10.58 6.99
C LYS A 66 14.41 10.46 6.92
N ILE A 67 13.88 9.28 6.60
CA ILE A 67 12.43 9.09 6.44
C ILE A 67 11.63 9.50 7.67
N GLU A 68 12.20 9.33 8.87
CA GLU A 68 11.56 9.70 10.15
C GLU A 68 11.43 11.23 10.32
N GLU A 69 12.21 11.99 9.58
CA GLU A 69 12.20 13.46 9.62
C GLU A 69 11.46 14.07 8.43
N ARG A 70 11.21 13.28 7.38
CA ARG A 70 10.60 13.77 6.13
C ARG A 70 9.20 14.32 6.34
N LEU A 71 9.00 15.52 5.81
CA LEU A 71 7.69 16.15 5.72
C LEU A 71 6.99 15.76 4.40
N PHE A 72 5.67 15.83 4.37
CA PHE A 72 4.90 15.50 3.15
C PHE A 72 5.32 16.23 1.88
N PRO A 73 5.67 17.54 1.89
CA PRO A 73 6.13 18.23 0.68
C PRO A 73 7.43 17.70 0.08
N GLU A 74 8.21 16.97 0.85
CA GLU A 74 9.48 16.39 0.40
C GLU A 74 9.25 15.07 -0.35
N ILE A 75 8.06 14.46 -0.23
CA ILE A 75 7.66 13.27 -0.98
C ILE A 75 7.05 13.72 -2.32
N ASP A 76 7.82 14.42 -3.07
CA ASP A 76 7.47 14.93 -4.41
C ASP A 76 7.75 13.89 -5.51
N ILE A 77 7.53 14.29 -6.77
CA ILE A 77 7.80 13.43 -7.94
C ILE A 77 9.28 13.02 -8.05
N LYS A 78 10.20 13.88 -7.61
CA LYS A 78 11.65 13.57 -7.65
C LYS A 78 11.97 12.47 -6.65
N TYR A 79 11.41 12.56 -5.44
CA TYR A 79 11.54 11.53 -4.42
C TYR A 79 11.00 10.19 -4.90
N VAL A 80 9.78 10.16 -5.45
CA VAL A 80 9.16 8.93 -5.94
C VAL A 80 9.96 8.30 -7.09
N ASN A 81 10.47 9.10 -8.01
CA ASN A 81 11.34 8.61 -9.08
C ASN A 81 12.65 8.04 -8.53
N ALA A 82 13.30 8.73 -7.59
CA ALA A 82 14.53 8.23 -6.96
C ALA A 82 14.30 6.92 -6.21
N PHE A 83 13.20 6.82 -5.47
CA PHE A 83 12.79 5.60 -4.77
C PHE A 83 12.52 4.45 -5.77
N ASN A 84 11.84 4.73 -6.89
CA ASN A 84 11.63 3.72 -7.93
C ASN A 84 12.94 3.19 -8.51
N VAL A 85 13.88 4.09 -8.83
CA VAL A 85 15.21 3.71 -9.36
C VAL A 85 16.00 2.89 -8.33
N ALA A 86 15.92 3.25 -7.05
CA ALA A 86 16.58 2.50 -5.99
C ALA A 86 16.03 1.08 -5.87
N LEU A 87 14.71 0.91 -5.90
CA LEU A 87 14.05 -0.40 -5.90
C LEU A 87 14.44 -1.25 -7.12
N GLU A 88 14.57 -0.62 -8.30
CA GLU A 88 14.98 -1.31 -9.52
C GLU A 88 16.42 -1.81 -9.44
N LYS A 89 17.32 -0.99 -8.93
CA LYS A 89 18.74 -1.38 -8.70
C LYS A 89 18.87 -2.56 -7.74
N ASP A 90 17.97 -2.66 -6.75
CA ASP A 90 17.90 -3.80 -5.81
C ASP A 90 17.24 -5.04 -6.43
N GLY A 91 16.93 -5.04 -7.73
CA GLY A 91 16.32 -6.16 -8.43
C GLY A 91 14.84 -6.38 -8.18
N CYS A 92 14.13 -5.38 -7.64
CA CYS A 92 12.67 -5.46 -7.50
C CYS A 92 12.00 -5.44 -8.88
N CYS A 93 11.20 -6.47 -9.20
CA CYS A 93 10.39 -6.50 -10.41
C CYS A 93 9.32 -5.39 -10.40
N GLY A 94 8.82 -5.03 -11.60
CA GLY A 94 7.85 -3.95 -11.76
C GLY A 94 6.60 -4.11 -10.91
N ASN A 95 6.07 -5.33 -10.79
CA ASN A 95 4.90 -5.59 -9.95
C ASN A 95 5.16 -5.36 -8.45
N THR A 96 6.39 -5.63 -7.96
CA THR A 96 6.78 -5.31 -6.58
C THR A 96 6.91 -3.81 -6.39
N ARG A 97 7.53 -3.09 -7.33
CA ARG A 97 7.62 -1.63 -7.33
C ARG A 97 6.22 -1.00 -7.37
N LYS A 98 5.35 -1.52 -8.23
CA LYS A 98 3.93 -1.11 -8.32
C LYS A 98 3.21 -1.26 -6.99
N TYR A 99 3.46 -2.33 -6.24
CA TYR A 99 2.87 -2.55 -4.91
C TYR A 99 3.28 -1.45 -3.93
N TYR A 100 4.57 -1.11 -3.82
CA TYR A 100 5.04 -0.05 -2.93
C TYR A 100 4.49 1.32 -3.34
N MET A 101 4.48 1.63 -4.64
CA MET A 101 3.95 2.89 -5.15
C MET A 101 2.44 3.04 -4.93
N LYS A 102 1.66 1.96 -5.06
CA LYS A 102 0.23 1.96 -4.72
C LYS A 102 -0.01 2.23 -3.24
N THR A 103 0.78 1.62 -2.37
CA THR A 103 0.68 1.83 -0.92
C THR A 103 1.04 3.27 -0.55
N LEU A 104 2.15 3.80 -1.05
CA LEU A 104 2.55 5.20 -0.84
C LEU A 104 1.47 6.17 -1.34
N ARG A 105 0.93 5.93 -2.53
CA ARG A 105 -0.18 6.72 -3.07
C ARG A 105 -1.41 6.71 -2.16
N ALA A 106 -1.76 5.55 -1.61
CA ALA A 106 -2.90 5.43 -0.71
C ALA A 106 -2.71 6.25 0.58
N VAL A 107 -1.51 6.23 1.15
CA VAL A 107 -1.16 7.02 2.33
C VAL A 107 -1.20 8.52 2.02
N LEU A 108 -0.60 8.96 0.91
CA LEU A 108 -0.61 10.37 0.50
C LEU A 108 -2.04 10.87 0.24
N ASN A 109 -2.88 10.08 -0.42
CA ASN A 109 -4.29 10.45 -0.63
C ASN A 109 -5.04 10.61 0.70
N LYS A 110 -4.74 9.76 1.68
CA LYS A 110 -5.33 9.85 3.01
C LYS A 110 -4.83 11.08 3.76
N ALA A 111 -3.54 11.37 3.69
CA ALA A 111 -2.96 12.58 4.27
C ALA A 111 -3.53 13.88 3.66
N ILE A 112 -3.76 13.90 2.36
CA ILE A 112 -4.43 15.03 1.68
C ILE A 112 -5.88 15.19 2.18
N LYS A 113 -6.62 14.08 2.31
CA LYS A 113 -7.99 14.11 2.82
C LYS A 113 -8.05 14.61 4.27
N GLU A 114 -7.07 14.27 5.08
CA GLU A 114 -6.93 14.68 6.48
C GLU A 114 -6.26 16.06 6.64
N LYS A 115 -5.92 16.73 5.52
CA LYS A 115 -5.26 18.04 5.46
C LYS A 115 -3.85 18.09 6.07
N GLU A 116 -3.19 16.96 6.20
CA GLU A 116 -1.80 16.83 6.62
C GLU A 116 -0.81 17.02 5.45
N ALA A 117 -1.27 16.79 4.21
CA ALA A 117 -0.50 16.97 2.98
C ALA A 117 -1.20 17.90 1.99
N SER A 118 -0.42 18.57 1.13
CA SER A 118 -0.93 19.43 0.08
C SER A 118 -1.03 18.69 -1.27
N VAL A 119 -2.04 19.04 -2.05
CA VAL A 119 -2.18 18.57 -3.44
C VAL A 119 -1.08 19.11 -4.34
N SER A 120 -0.50 20.29 -4.01
CA SER A 120 0.49 20.96 -4.86
C SER A 120 1.80 20.16 -5.05
N THR A 121 2.15 19.30 -4.11
CA THR A 121 3.35 18.45 -4.16
C THR A 121 3.03 16.99 -4.46
N TYR A 122 1.77 16.69 -4.77
CA TYR A 122 1.30 15.32 -4.98
C TYR A 122 1.96 14.65 -6.19
N PRO A 123 2.74 13.55 -5.99
CA PRO A 123 3.58 12.99 -7.04
C PRO A 123 2.83 12.12 -8.07
N PHE A 124 1.58 11.72 -7.78
CA PHE A 124 0.81 10.79 -8.60
C PHE A 124 -0.33 11.46 -9.39
N GLY A 125 -0.34 12.80 -9.49
CA GLY A 125 -1.33 13.57 -10.25
C GLY A 125 -1.08 13.55 -11.76
N ASN A 126 -1.82 14.39 -12.49
CA ASN A 126 -1.63 14.56 -13.92
C ASN A 126 -0.19 15.01 -14.25
N GLY A 127 0.48 14.27 -15.13
CA GLY A 127 1.89 14.49 -15.45
C GLY A 127 2.87 14.01 -14.37
N GLY A 128 2.38 13.36 -13.30
CA GLY A 128 3.18 12.78 -12.23
C GLY A 128 3.66 11.35 -12.53
N PHE A 129 4.01 10.63 -11.47
CA PHE A 129 4.50 9.26 -11.57
C PHE A 129 3.39 8.28 -11.98
N GLU A 130 3.59 7.58 -13.10
CA GLU A 130 2.62 6.65 -13.67
C GLU A 130 2.85 5.22 -13.17
N ILE A 131 2.10 4.83 -12.14
CA ILE A 131 2.20 3.48 -11.53
C ILE A 131 1.84 2.37 -12.54
N SER A 132 0.97 2.64 -13.52
CA SER A 132 0.57 1.67 -14.54
C SER A 132 1.73 1.18 -15.41
N LYS A 133 2.73 2.02 -15.64
CA LYS A 133 3.93 1.66 -16.42
C LYS A 133 4.81 0.61 -15.74
N LEU A 134 4.60 0.36 -14.45
CA LEU A 134 5.33 -0.67 -13.70
C LEU A 134 4.70 -2.06 -13.83
N GLU A 135 3.58 -2.19 -14.52
CA GLU A 135 2.90 -3.46 -14.67
C GLU A 135 3.67 -4.40 -15.58
N GLU A 136 3.98 -5.57 -15.06
CA GLU A 136 4.62 -6.65 -15.80
C GLU A 136 3.67 -7.84 -15.86
N GLU A 137 3.58 -8.48 -17.02
CA GLU A 137 2.83 -9.72 -17.14
C GLU A 137 3.43 -10.81 -16.25
N THR A 138 2.59 -11.42 -15.44
CA THR A 138 2.98 -12.57 -14.64
C THR A 138 2.60 -13.84 -15.37
N ARG A 139 3.54 -14.79 -15.43
CA ARG A 139 3.25 -16.11 -15.97
C ARG A 139 2.10 -16.74 -15.19
N LYS A 140 0.98 -16.97 -15.86
CA LYS A 140 -0.15 -17.70 -15.27
C LYS A 140 0.29 -19.13 -15.01
N ARG A 141 0.20 -19.57 -13.77
CA ARG A 141 0.45 -20.96 -13.37
C ARG A 141 -0.91 -21.58 -13.16
N TYR A 142 -1.21 -22.58 -13.94
CA TYR A 142 -2.41 -23.41 -13.79
C TYR A 142 -1.99 -24.87 -13.76
N LEU A 143 -2.79 -25.69 -13.10
CA LEU A 143 -2.63 -27.14 -13.11
C LEU A 143 -3.44 -27.69 -14.28
N LEU A 144 -2.87 -28.66 -14.97
CA LEU A 144 -3.61 -29.46 -15.93
C LEU A 144 -4.55 -30.42 -15.19
N ALA A 145 -5.55 -30.93 -15.87
CA ALA A 145 -6.47 -31.92 -15.29
C ALA A 145 -5.72 -33.16 -14.79
N GLU A 146 -4.71 -33.60 -15.54
CA GLU A 146 -3.83 -34.73 -15.19
C GLU A 146 -3.05 -34.47 -13.88
N ASP A 147 -2.52 -33.25 -13.69
CA ASP A 147 -1.83 -32.86 -12.45
C ASP A 147 -2.77 -32.87 -11.26
N LEU A 148 -4.02 -32.43 -11.46
CA LEU A 148 -5.04 -32.47 -10.44
C LEU A 148 -5.41 -33.89 -10.03
N ASP A 149 -5.55 -34.80 -11.00
CA ASP A 149 -5.83 -36.20 -10.75
C ASP A 149 -4.68 -36.89 -10.02
N LEU A 150 -3.43 -36.56 -10.35
CA LEU A 150 -2.27 -36.98 -9.58
C LEU A 150 -2.32 -36.53 -8.13
N ILE A 151 -2.61 -35.26 -7.87
CA ILE A 151 -2.75 -34.72 -6.51
C ILE A 151 -3.88 -35.43 -5.77
N LYS A 152 -5.01 -35.66 -6.43
CA LYS A 152 -6.18 -36.32 -5.85
C LYS A 152 -5.91 -37.77 -5.44
N ASN A 153 -5.19 -38.52 -6.28
CA ASN A 153 -4.98 -39.95 -6.12
C ASN A 153 -3.65 -40.32 -5.47
N SER A 154 -2.79 -39.36 -5.20
CA SER A 154 -1.48 -39.62 -4.58
C SER A 154 -1.63 -39.91 -3.09
N PRO A 155 -1.29 -41.12 -2.62
CA PRO A 155 -1.31 -41.44 -1.21
C PRO A 155 -0.24 -40.60 -0.47
N GLN A 156 -0.56 -40.10 0.71
CA GLN A 156 0.33 -39.33 1.55
C GLN A 156 0.55 -40.05 2.89
N GLU A 157 1.79 -40.42 3.18
CA GLU A 157 2.16 -41.10 4.41
C GLU A 157 2.21 -40.14 5.62
N ASN A 158 2.51 -38.86 5.35
CA ASN A 158 2.63 -37.82 6.38
C ASN A 158 1.29 -37.11 6.56
N PHE A 159 0.80 -37.09 7.84
CA PHE A 159 -0.45 -36.41 8.21
C PHE A 159 -0.52 -34.96 7.73
N THR A 160 0.57 -34.20 7.85
CA THR A 160 0.61 -32.78 7.43
C THR A 160 0.42 -32.65 5.92
N MET A 161 1.06 -33.52 5.14
CA MET A 161 0.92 -33.53 3.69
C MET A 161 -0.49 -33.93 3.26
N GLU A 162 -1.06 -34.95 3.90
CA GLU A 162 -2.44 -35.37 3.65
C GLU A 162 -3.45 -34.26 3.99
N TYR A 163 -3.27 -33.59 5.13
CA TYR A 163 -4.10 -32.47 5.51
C TYR A 163 -4.00 -31.32 4.52
N THR A 164 -2.77 -30.97 4.09
CA THR A 164 -2.54 -29.92 3.09
C THR A 164 -3.19 -30.27 1.75
N ARG A 165 -3.08 -31.52 1.30
CA ARG A 165 -3.73 -32.02 0.09
C ARG A 165 -5.25 -31.86 0.17
N ARG A 166 -5.86 -32.25 1.29
CA ARG A 166 -7.31 -32.09 1.50
C ARG A 166 -7.76 -30.65 1.49
N LEU A 167 -7.00 -29.72 2.14
CA LEU A 167 -7.29 -28.31 2.09
C LEU A 167 -7.19 -27.74 0.68
N PHE A 168 -6.17 -28.17 -0.08
CA PHE A 168 -6.02 -27.77 -1.48
C PHE A 168 -7.21 -28.23 -2.33
N LEU A 169 -7.60 -29.50 -2.23
CA LEU A 169 -8.73 -30.05 -2.96
C LEU A 169 -10.05 -29.39 -2.55
N PHE A 170 -10.23 -29.12 -1.27
CA PHE A 170 -11.40 -28.39 -0.78
C PHE A 170 -11.45 -26.99 -1.38
N SER A 171 -10.35 -26.25 -1.33
CA SER A 171 -10.25 -24.93 -1.96
C SER A 171 -10.59 -24.99 -3.45
N TYR A 172 -10.03 -25.98 -4.16
CA TYR A 172 -10.27 -26.18 -5.59
C TYR A 172 -11.76 -26.42 -5.90
N TYR A 173 -12.41 -27.33 -5.20
CA TYR A 173 -13.84 -27.63 -5.41
C TYR A 173 -14.76 -26.50 -4.95
N CYS A 174 -14.31 -25.68 -4.02
CA CYS A 174 -15.01 -24.45 -3.60
C CYS A 174 -14.59 -23.21 -4.43
N PHE A 175 -14.19 -23.39 -5.70
CA PHE A 175 -13.87 -22.31 -6.64
C PHE A 175 -12.75 -21.35 -6.17
N GLY A 176 -11.79 -21.86 -5.41
CA GLY A 176 -10.63 -21.09 -4.96
C GLY A 176 -10.86 -20.29 -3.67
N ILE A 177 -11.70 -20.80 -2.78
CA ILE A 177 -11.88 -20.21 -1.44
C ILE A 177 -10.54 -20.02 -0.75
N SER A 178 -10.32 -18.85 -0.15
CA SER A 178 -9.04 -18.56 0.51
C SER A 178 -8.88 -19.38 1.80
N TYR A 179 -7.62 -19.59 2.23
CA TYR A 179 -7.34 -20.27 3.49
C TYR A 179 -7.99 -19.57 4.70
N VAL A 180 -8.00 -18.23 4.71
CA VAL A 180 -8.62 -17.45 5.79
C VAL A 180 -10.13 -17.71 5.85
N ASP A 181 -10.79 -17.72 4.69
CA ASP A 181 -12.22 -17.99 4.61
C ASP A 181 -12.52 -19.44 5.01
N MET A 182 -11.69 -20.43 4.58
CA MET A 182 -11.82 -21.81 5.04
C MET A 182 -11.68 -21.95 6.55
N ALA A 183 -10.71 -21.24 7.15
CA ALA A 183 -10.46 -21.30 8.59
C ALA A 183 -11.58 -20.67 9.44
N THR A 184 -12.42 -19.85 8.84
CA THR A 184 -13.55 -19.19 9.49
C THR A 184 -14.92 -19.84 9.15
N LEU A 185 -14.93 -20.91 8.34
CA LEU A 185 -16.15 -21.65 8.04
C LEU A 185 -16.77 -22.27 9.30
N THR A 186 -18.05 -22.11 9.44
CA THR A 186 -18.87 -22.69 10.49
C THR A 186 -20.03 -23.48 9.85
N THR A 187 -20.71 -24.32 10.63
CA THR A 187 -21.88 -25.07 10.18
C THR A 187 -23.01 -24.20 9.62
N HIS A 188 -23.08 -22.93 10.03
CA HIS A 188 -24.04 -21.96 9.49
C HIS A 188 -23.75 -21.51 8.05
N HIS A 189 -22.57 -21.80 7.53
CA HIS A 189 -22.18 -21.47 6.16
C HIS A 189 -22.36 -22.65 5.18
N ILE A 190 -22.87 -23.78 5.69
CA ILE A 190 -23.10 -25.01 4.90
C ILE A 190 -24.62 -25.28 4.93
N GLU A 191 -25.26 -25.00 3.82
CA GLU A 191 -26.64 -25.37 3.57
C GLU A 191 -26.74 -26.72 2.87
#